data_f31fb11404fda3da79119285721617b3
#
_entry.id   f31fb11404fda3da79119285721617b3
#
_cell.length_a   1.000
_cell.length_b   1.000
_cell.length_c   1.000
_cell.angle_alpha   90.00
_cell.angle_beta   90.00
_cell.angle_gamma   90.00
#
_symmetry.space_group_name_H-M   'P 1'
#
loop_
_entity.id
_entity.type
_entity.pdbx_description
1 polymer ?
#
loop_
_entity_poly.entity_id
_entity_poly.type
_entity_poly.pdbx_seq_one_letter_code
_entity_poly.pdbx_strand_id
1 'polypeptide(L)'
;FVPIVMCLLMFNANLMTNLPLVLNLVIMVALCSIMGGLIAMVPAYTREKLNQSEMVISIVMNYMLLFLSLWVLKMWLVDRTASMQATKLYPDNMHFYSITGTTNFHTGIIVSAIGWIIAVFMFSHMKIGQKIRTCGANPSFARYSGINATRTVFIAQIIGGLFAGAAACVDAFGMYPRY
;
A
#
# COMPACT_ATOMS: atom_id res chain seq x y z
N PHE A 1 7.06 2.43 1.27
CA PHE A 1 7.94 2.50 2.46
C PHE A 1 7.17 2.54 3.77
N VAL A 2 6.21 3.45 3.97
CA VAL A 2 5.49 3.57 5.25
C VAL A 2 4.73 2.29 5.67
N PRO A 3 4.01 1.59 4.78
CA PRO A 3 3.41 0.30 5.14
C PRO A 3 4.43 -0.73 5.60
N ILE A 4 5.60 -0.76 4.97
CA ILE A 4 6.70 -1.67 5.34
C ILE A 4 7.20 -1.35 6.75
N VAL A 5 7.44 -0.08 7.05
CA VAL A 5 7.89 0.36 8.38
C VAL A 5 6.84 0.02 9.45
N MET A 6 5.55 0.20 9.15
CA MET A 6 4.47 -0.16 10.08
C MET A 6 4.38 -1.66 10.32
N CYS A 7 4.55 -2.49 9.30
CA CYS A 7 4.64 -3.94 9.46
C CYS A 7 5.85 -4.36 10.29
N LEU A 8 6.99 -3.71 10.09
CA LEU A 8 8.20 -3.94 10.88
C LEU A 8 8.03 -3.52 12.35
N LEU A 9 7.33 -2.42 12.62
CA LEU A 9 7.00 -1.99 13.97
C LEU A 9 6.07 -2.99 14.67
N MET A 10 5.07 -3.50 13.98
CA MET A 10 4.18 -4.55 14.48
C MET A 10 4.94 -5.86 14.76
N PHE A 11 5.91 -6.21 13.93
CA PHE A 11 6.80 -7.35 14.14
C PHE A 11 7.66 -7.19 15.41
N ASN A 12 8.26 -6.01 15.58
CA ASN A 12 9.11 -5.75 16.76
C ASN A 12 8.31 -5.76 18.07
N ALA A 13 7.00 -5.56 18.01
CA ALA A 13 6.09 -5.65 19.15
C ALA A 13 5.70 -7.09 19.55
N ASN A 14 6.32 -8.14 19.01
CA ASN A 14 6.02 -9.56 19.25
C ASN A 14 4.54 -9.97 19.05
N LEU A 15 3.76 -9.14 18.35
CA LEU A 15 2.33 -9.36 18.19
C LEU A 15 1.99 -10.50 17.21
N MET A 16 2.91 -10.79 16.30
CA MET A 16 2.65 -11.69 15.17
C MET A 16 3.46 -13.00 15.19
N THR A 17 4.37 -13.18 16.12
CA THR A 17 5.25 -14.38 16.17
C THR A 17 4.53 -15.69 16.45
N ASN A 18 3.33 -15.63 17.05
CA ASN A 18 2.56 -16.82 17.48
C ASN A 18 1.39 -17.17 16.53
N LEU A 19 1.20 -16.45 15.41
CA LEU A 19 0.08 -16.68 14.51
C LEU A 19 0.46 -17.64 13.36
N PRO A 20 -0.50 -18.45 12.85
CA PRO A 20 -0.26 -19.27 11.66
C PRO A 20 0.08 -18.38 10.45
N LEU A 21 0.99 -18.85 9.60
CA LEU A 21 1.56 -18.12 8.46
C LEU A 21 0.49 -17.42 7.61
N VAL A 22 -0.59 -18.13 7.25
CA VAL A 22 -1.65 -17.58 6.37
C VAL A 22 -2.37 -16.40 7.03
N LEU A 23 -2.71 -16.53 8.31
CA LEU A 23 -3.41 -15.47 9.04
C LEU A 23 -2.52 -14.24 9.20
N ASN A 24 -1.24 -14.47 9.47
CA ASN A 24 -0.25 -13.41 9.61
C ASN A 24 -0.10 -12.61 8.31
N LEU A 25 0.06 -13.29 7.17
CA LEU A 25 0.15 -12.64 5.85
C LEU A 25 -1.11 -11.84 5.50
N VAL A 26 -2.30 -12.36 5.79
CA VAL A 26 -3.57 -11.65 5.54
C VAL A 26 -3.64 -10.37 6.38
N ILE A 27 -3.29 -10.45 7.66
CA ILE A 27 -3.29 -9.27 8.55
C ILE A 27 -2.28 -8.24 8.07
N MET A 28 -1.08 -8.66 7.66
CA MET A 28 -0.04 -7.76 7.15
C MET A 28 -0.48 -7.04 5.88
N VAL A 29 -1.05 -7.77 4.90
CA VAL A 29 -1.58 -7.18 3.67
C VAL A 29 -2.71 -6.19 3.98
N ALA A 30 -3.62 -6.54 4.91
CA ALA A 30 -4.70 -5.65 5.31
C ALA A 30 -4.21 -4.36 5.97
N LEU A 31 -3.25 -4.46 6.89
CA LEU A 31 -2.65 -3.30 7.56
C LEU A 31 -1.91 -2.39 6.58
N CYS A 32 -1.08 -2.96 5.71
CA CYS A 32 -0.37 -2.20 4.69
C CYS A 32 -1.33 -1.52 3.71
N SER A 33 -2.40 -2.21 3.33
CA SER A 33 -3.45 -1.67 2.46
C SER A 33 -4.13 -0.46 3.12
N ILE A 34 -4.58 -0.59 4.37
CA ILE A 34 -5.21 0.50 5.12
C ILE A 34 -4.27 1.71 5.23
N MET A 35 -3.00 1.49 5.58
CA MET A 35 -2.03 2.57 5.69
C MET A 35 -1.77 3.25 4.33
N GLY A 36 -1.68 2.48 3.25
CA GLY A 36 -1.58 3.03 1.89
C GLY A 36 -2.78 3.90 1.52
N GLY A 37 -3.99 3.46 1.86
CA GLY A 37 -5.22 4.24 1.68
C GLY A 37 -5.24 5.54 2.48
N LEU A 38 -4.84 5.50 3.76
CA LEU A 38 -4.74 6.70 4.62
C LEU A 38 -3.74 7.72 4.07
N ILE A 39 -2.58 7.28 3.64
CA ILE A 39 -1.56 8.15 3.05
C ILE A 39 -2.07 8.79 1.76
N ALA A 40 -2.77 8.04 0.93
CA ALA A 40 -3.35 8.53 -0.32
C ALA A 40 -4.46 9.58 -0.12
N MET A 41 -5.04 9.68 1.09
CA MET A 41 -6.00 10.73 1.42
C MET A 41 -5.35 12.12 1.44
N VAL A 42 -4.07 12.22 1.77
CA VAL A 42 -3.38 13.53 1.92
C VAL A 42 -3.34 14.29 0.59
N PRO A 43 -2.81 13.76 -0.52
CA PRO A 43 -2.81 14.48 -1.79
C PRO A 43 -4.24 14.75 -2.31
N ALA A 44 -5.18 13.83 -2.08
CA ALA A 44 -6.58 14.03 -2.46
C ALA A 44 -7.21 15.21 -1.70
N TYR A 45 -7.00 15.32 -0.40
CA TYR A 45 -7.48 16.41 0.42
C TYR A 45 -6.84 17.76 0.04
N THR A 46 -5.53 17.75 -0.18
CA THR A 46 -4.77 18.95 -0.54
C THR A 46 -5.21 19.51 -1.90
N ARG A 47 -5.47 18.64 -2.87
CA ARG A 47 -6.04 19.04 -4.15
C ARG A 47 -7.39 19.75 -3.99
N GLU A 48 -8.27 19.20 -3.15
CA GLU A 48 -9.60 19.77 -2.95
C GLU A 48 -9.55 21.14 -2.25
N LYS A 49 -8.71 21.30 -1.23
CA LYS A 49 -8.66 22.50 -0.39
C LYS A 49 -7.76 23.59 -0.92
N LEU A 50 -6.63 23.23 -1.49
CA LEU A 50 -5.58 24.18 -1.92
C LEU A 50 -5.53 24.40 -3.43
N ASN A 51 -6.39 23.72 -4.21
CA ASN A 51 -6.39 23.77 -5.67
C ASN A 51 -4.99 23.53 -6.29
N GLN A 52 -4.15 22.77 -5.60
CA GLN A 52 -2.82 22.45 -6.05
C GLN A 52 -2.81 21.22 -6.96
N SER A 53 -1.78 21.11 -7.80
CA SER A 53 -1.59 19.93 -8.64
C SER A 53 -1.35 18.70 -7.78
N GLU A 54 -2.20 17.69 -7.92
CA GLU A 54 -2.09 16.40 -7.24
C GLU A 54 -0.73 15.72 -7.50
N MET A 55 -0.21 15.88 -8.72
CA MET A 55 1.06 15.30 -9.13
C MET A 55 2.24 15.87 -8.31
N VAL A 56 2.29 17.19 -8.14
CA VAL A 56 3.33 17.86 -7.37
C VAL A 56 3.30 17.43 -5.91
N ILE A 57 2.11 17.40 -5.32
CA ILE A 57 1.94 17.00 -3.92
C ILE A 57 2.36 15.54 -3.72
N SER A 58 1.99 14.65 -4.63
CA SER A 58 2.33 13.24 -4.56
C SER A 58 3.85 13.02 -4.61
N ILE A 59 4.57 13.78 -5.43
CA ILE A 59 6.04 13.72 -5.50
C ILE A 59 6.67 14.19 -4.19
N VAL A 60 6.22 15.32 -3.66
CA VAL A 60 6.73 15.86 -2.38
C VAL A 60 6.46 14.88 -1.24
N MET A 61 5.24 14.33 -1.17
CA MET A 61 4.87 13.32 -0.18
C MET A 61 5.71 12.05 -0.29
N ASN A 62 6.04 11.61 -1.52
CA ASN A 62 6.90 10.44 -1.72
C ASN A 62 8.28 10.63 -1.08
N TYR A 63 8.92 11.77 -1.31
CA TYR A 63 10.22 12.07 -0.69
C TYR A 63 10.10 12.26 0.82
N MET A 64 9.07 12.95 1.29
CA MET A 64 8.84 13.14 2.73
C MET A 64 8.68 11.79 3.45
N LEU A 65 7.89 10.89 2.89
CA LEU A 65 7.67 9.55 3.43
C LEU A 65 8.92 8.68 3.33
N LEU A 66 9.73 8.84 2.29
CA LEU A 66 11.00 8.15 2.15
C LEU A 66 11.97 8.54 3.28
N PHE A 67 12.19 9.83 3.50
CA PHE A 67 13.07 10.29 4.57
C PHE A 67 12.53 9.94 5.96
N LEU A 68 11.22 10.04 6.17
CA LEU A 68 10.59 9.63 7.41
C LEU A 68 10.80 8.13 7.69
N SER A 69 10.64 7.28 6.69
CA SER A 69 10.84 5.84 6.83
C SER A 69 12.30 5.49 7.11
N LEU A 70 13.25 6.15 6.45
CA LEU A 70 14.67 5.98 6.72
C LEU A 70 15.03 6.45 8.15
N TRP A 71 14.43 7.53 8.62
CA TRP A 71 14.65 8.01 9.98
C TRP A 71 14.12 7.00 11.02
N VAL A 72 12.91 6.48 10.84
CA VAL A 72 12.32 5.45 11.72
C VAL A 72 13.17 4.18 11.71
N LEU A 73 13.59 3.72 10.54
CA LEU A 73 14.48 2.57 10.39
C LEU A 73 15.76 2.75 11.21
N LYS A 74 16.40 3.92 11.07
CA LYS A 74 17.67 4.22 11.73
C LYS A 74 17.57 4.31 13.25
N MET A 75 16.46 4.81 13.76
CA MET A 75 16.27 4.99 15.20
C MET A 75 15.83 3.70 15.92
N TRP A 76 15.01 2.89 15.30
CA TRP A 76 14.26 1.83 15.99
C TRP A 76 14.51 0.41 15.47
N LEU A 77 14.89 0.25 14.21
CA LEU A 77 14.89 -1.04 13.52
C LEU A 77 16.27 -1.48 13.00
N VAL A 78 17.28 -0.64 13.10
CA VAL A 78 18.64 -0.99 12.65
C VAL A 78 19.24 -2.08 13.52
N ASP A 79 19.67 -3.15 12.88
CA ASP A 79 20.49 -4.17 13.50
C ASP A 79 21.95 -3.66 13.56
N ARG A 80 22.44 -3.37 14.78
CA ARG A 80 23.81 -2.88 15.01
C ARG A 80 24.88 -3.94 14.77
N THR A 81 24.49 -5.17 14.54
CA THR A 81 25.42 -6.28 14.25
C THR A 81 25.64 -6.49 12.76
N ALA A 82 24.80 -5.88 11.90
CA ALA A 82 24.92 -5.98 10.45
C ALA A 82 25.95 -4.95 9.94
N SER A 83 26.78 -5.36 8.98
CA SER A 83 27.79 -4.49 8.35
C SER A 83 27.20 -3.35 7.52
N MET A 84 25.89 -3.42 7.18
CA MET A 84 25.14 -2.39 6.48
C MET A 84 23.91 -1.98 7.32
N GLN A 85 23.36 -0.80 7.06
CA GLN A 85 22.11 -0.35 7.69
C GLN A 85 20.94 -1.21 7.17
N ALA A 86 20.68 -2.32 7.85
CA ALA A 86 19.59 -3.22 7.53
C ALA A 86 18.80 -3.55 8.80
N THR A 87 17.55 -3.93 8.62
CA THR A 87 16.71 -4.45 9.71
C THR A 87 17.15 -5.87 10.10
N LYS A 88 16.68 -6.32 11.26
CA LYS A 88 16.78 -7.73 11.64
C LYS A 88 16.09 -8.60 10.57
N LEU A 89 16.59 -9.83 10.40
CA LEU A 89 15.97 -10.81 9.51
C LEU A 89 14.50 -11.03 9.92
N TYR A 90 13.64 -11.11 8.92
CA TYR A 90 12.24 -11.45 9.17
C TYR A 90 12.13 -12.92 9.63
N PRO A 91 11.21 -13.25 10.55
CA PRO A 91 10.91 -14.62 10.88
C PRO A 91 10.36 -15.39 9.67
N ASP A 92 10.59 -16.68 9.64
CA ASP A 92 10.12 -17.57 8.57
C ASP A 92 8.59 -17.51 8.36
N ASN A 93 7.84 -17.17 9.41
CA ASN A 93 6.37 -17.02 9.38
C ASN A 93 5.88 -15.74 8.67
N MET A 94 6.77 -14.88 8.16
CA MET A 94 6.41 -13.62 7.50
C MET A 94 6.80 -13.57 6.03
N HIS A 95 7.47 -14.61 5.51
CA HIS A 95 7.85 -14.69 4.12
C HIS A 95 6.80 -15.38 3.26
N PHE A 96 6.57 -14.83 2.07
CA PHE A 96 5.88 -15.57 1.02
C PHE A 96 6.76 -16.72 0.54
N TYR A 97 6.19 -17.92 0.51
CA TYR A 97 6.92 -19.11 0.06
C TYR A 97 7.34 -18.96 -1.40
N SER A 98 8.62 -19.22 -1.69
CA SER A 98 9.16 -19.25 -3.06
C SER A 98 8.73 -20.53 -3.77
N ILE A 99 8.04 -20.40 -4.92
CA ILE A 99 7.52 -21.52 -5.69
C ILE A 99 8.64 -22.21 -6.48
N THR A 100 9.63 -21.43 -6.94
CA THR A 100 10.64 -21.91 -7.89
C THR A 100 12.08 -21.95 -7.31
N GLY A 101 12.24 -21.77 -6.00
CA GLY A 101 13.58 -21.65 -5.38
C GLY A 101 14.31 -20.35 -5.71
N THR A 102 13.70 -19.45 -6.49
CA THR A 102 14.18 -18.10 -6.77
C THR A 102 13.28 -17.10 -6.06
N THR A 103 13.86 -16.01 -5.56
CA THR A 103 13.12 -14.95 -4.84
C THR A 103 12.08 -14.23 -5.71
N ASN A 104 12.12 -14.38 -7.02
CA ASN A 104 11.26 -13.66 -7.96
C ASN A 104 9.85 -14.26 -8.11
N PHE A 105 9.69 -15.58 -7.85
CA PHE A 105 8.39 -16.27 -7.95
C PHE A 105 7.94 -16.78 -6.58
N HIS A 106 7.11 -16.02 -5.92
CA HIS A 106 6.59 -16.31 -4.59
C HIS A 106 5.05 -16.34 -4.56
N THR A 107 4.48 -16.93 -3.51
CA THR A 107 3.02 -17.06 -3.32
C THR A 107 2.27 -15.72 -3.28
N GLY A 108 2.96 -14.59 -3.16
CA GLY A 108 2.39 -13.25 -3.29
C GLY A 108 1.70 -12.98 -4.63
N ILE A 109 2.03 -13.76 -5.68
CA ILE A 109 1.34 -13.72 -6.98
C ILE A 109 -0.16 -14.01 -6.84
N ILE A 110 -0.54 -14.87 -5.88
CA ILE A 110 -1.95 -15.18 -5.60
C ILE A 110 -2.67 -13.95 -5.05
N VAL A 111 -2.02 -13.22 -4.15
CA VAL A 111 -2.56 -11.97 -3.59
C VAL A 111 -2.76 -10.93 -4.69
N SER A 112 -1.78 -10.81 -5.59
CA SER A 112 -1.84 -9.89 -6.73
C SER A 112 -2.96 -10.27 -7.70
N ALA A 113 -3.15 -11.57 -7.98
CA ALA A 113 -4.23 -12.05 -8.84
C ALA A 113 -5.62 -11.80 -8.22
N ILE A 114 -5.78 -12.02 -6.92
CA ILE A 114 -7.01 -11.69 -6.19
C ILE A 114 -7.27 -10.18 -6.25
N GLY A 115 -6.27 -9.36 -6.00
CA GLY A 115 -6.36 -7.91 -6.09
C GLY A 115 -6.79 -7.44 -7.49
N TRP A 116 -6.23 -8.04 -8.54
CA TRP A 116 -6.62 -7.75 -9.93
C TRP A 116 -8.09 -8.12 -10.21
N ILE A 117 -8.54 -9.30 -9.77
CA ILE A 117 -9.94 -9.73 -9.93
C ILE A 117 -10.89 -8.76 -9.21
N ILE A 118 -10.56 -8.36 -7.98
CA ILE A 118 -11.35 -7.39 -7.21
C ILE A 118 -11.41 -6.05 -7.95
N ALA A 119 -10.30 -5.56 -8.49
CA ALA A 119 -10.25 -4.31 -9.24
C ALA A 119 -11.14 -4.38 -10.49
N VAL A 120 -11.01 -5.43 -11.31
CA VAL A 120 -11.84 -5.63 -12.51
C VAL A 120 -13.32 -5.69 -12.15
N PHE A 121 -13.69 -6.47 -11.13
CA PHE A 121 -15.06 -6.58 -10.67
C PHE A 121 -15.62 -5.23 -10.20
N MET A 122 -14.84 -4.49 -9.41
CA MET A 122 -15.22 -3.18 -8.90
C MET A 122 -15.46 -2.18 -10.04
N PHE A 123 -14.55 -2.10 -11.03
CA PHE A 123 -14.69 -1.16 -12.13
C PHE A 123 -15.77 -1.55 -13.13
N SER A 124 -16.07 -2.86 -13.28
CA SER A 124 -17.06 -3.34 -14.26
C SER A 124 -18.48 -3.38 -13.71
N HIS A 125 -18.66 -3.75 -12.43
CA HIS A 125 -19.98 -4.08 -11.87
C HIS A 125 -20.44 -3.13 -10.76
N MET A 126 -19.51 -2.42 -10.07
CA MET A 126 -19.90 -1.56 -8.95
C MET A 126 -20.22 -0.14 -9.41
N LYS A 127 -21.23 0.47 -8.78
CA LYS A 127 -21.63 1.88 -9.00
C LYS A 127 -20.47 2.87 -8.79
N ILE A 128 -19.56 2.54 -7.86
CA ILE A 128 -18.37 3.37 -7.57
C ILE A 128 -17.43 3.37 -8.78
N GLY A 129 -17.14 2.22 -9.37
CA GLY A 129 -16.30 2.11 -10.55
C GLY A 129 -16.88 2.87 -11.76
N GLN A 130 -18.20 2.77 -11.97
CA GLN A 130 -18.88 3.52 -13.02
C GLN A 130 -18.77 5.04 -12.81
N LYS A 131 -18.98 5.53 -11.58
CA LYS A 131 -18.80 6.95 -11.25
C LYS A 131 -17.38 7.43 -11.51
N ILE A 132 -16.37 6.63 -11.13
CA ILE A 132 -14.96 6.94 -11.36
C ILE A 132 -14.68 7.04 -12.87
N ARG A 133 -15.14 6.08 -13.68
CA ARG A 133 -14.99 6.10 -15.14
C ARG A 133 -15.66 7.32 -15.78
N THR A 134 -16.89 7.65 -15.36
CA THR A 134 -17.63 8.82 -15.87
C THR A 134 -16.90 10.13 -15.53
N CYS A 135 -16.42 10.27 -14.29
CA CYS A 135 -15.65 11.43 -13.87
C CYS A 135 -14.31 11.55 -14.60
N GLY A 136 -13.65 10.42 -14.88
CA GLY A 136 -12.39 10.39 -15.62
C GLY A 136 -12.55 10.74 -17.10
N ALA A 137 -13.65 10.31 -17.73
CA ALA A 137 -13.94 10.60 -19.13
C ALA A 137 -14.33 12.09 -19.34
N ASN A 138 -15.24 12.61 -18.51
CA ASN A 138 -15.67 14.01 -18.60
C ASN A 138 -16.20 14.50 -17.23
N PRO A 139 -15.40 15.29 -16.50
CA PRO A 139 -15.82 15.82 -15.21
C PRO A 139 -17.03 16.75 -15.27
N SER A 140 -17.20 17.50 -16.36
CA SER A 140 -18.35 18.38 -16.55
C SER A 140 -19.64 17.59 -16.75
N PHE A 141 -19.60 16.56 -17.59
CA PHE A 141 -20.73 15.65 -17.77
C PHE A 141 -21.13 14.96 -16.47
N ALA A 142 -20.15 14.50 -15.69
CA ALA A 142 -20.39 13.88 -14.40
C ALA A 142 -21.16 14.82 -13.45
N ARG A 143 -20.78 16.11 -13.41
CA ARG A 143 -21.48 17.13 -12.59
C ARG A 143 -22.93 17.34 -13.07
N TYR A 144 -23.16 17.46 -14.37
CA TYR A 144 -24.52 17.59 -14.92
C TYR A 144 -25.38 16.36 -14.63
N SER A 145 -24.78 15.18 -14.56
CA SER A 145 -25.44 13.91 -14.20
C SER A 145 -25.64 13.73 -12.68
N GLY A 146 -25.39 14.76 -11.88
CA GLY A 146 -25.56 14.71 -10.41
C GLY A 146 -24.46 13.96 -9.65
N ILE A 147 -23.36 13.60 -10.33
CA ILE A 147 -22.22 12.93 -9.68
C ILE A 147 -21.30 14.00 -9.07
N ASN A 148 -21.05 13.90 -7.77
CA ASN A 148 -20.07 14.77 -7.12
C ASN A 148 -18.66 14.37 -7.53
N ALA A 149 -18.08 15.08 -8.51
CA ALA A 149 -16.76 14.78 -9.07
C ALA A 149 -15.66 14.80 -8.01
N THR A 150 -15.67 15.76 -7.09
CA THR A 150 -14.66 15.88 -6.03
C THR A 150 -14.66 14.67 -5.11
N ARG A 151 -15.83 14.25 -4.63
CA ARG A 151 -15.94 13.03 -3.79
C ARG A 151 -15.52 11.78 -4.54
N THR A 152 -15.85 11.70 -5.83
CA THR A 152 -15.50 10.54 -6.65
C THR A 152 -14.00 10.43 -6.84
N VAL A 153 -13.31 11.54 -7.10
CA VAL A 153 -11.84 11.56 -7.20
C VAL A 153 -11.20 11.20 -5.86
N PHE A 154 -11.71 11.74 -4.75
CA PHE A 154 -11.22 11.40 -3.41
C PHE A 154 -11.32 9.90 -3.11
N ILE A 155 -12.46 9.29 -3.42
CA ILE A 155 -12.66 7.84 -3.25
C ILE A 155 -11.73 7.03 -4.18
N ALA A 156 -11.56 7.48 -5.43
CA ALA A 156 -10.65 6.82 -6.37
C ALA A 156 -9.20 6.81 -5.86
N GLN A 157 -8.75 7.91 -5.27
CA GLN A 157 -7.42 8.04 -4.69
C GLN A 157 -7.22 7.09 -3.50
N ILE A 158 -8.20 6.99 -2.60
CA ILE A 158 -8.15 6.04 -1.48
C ILE A 158 -8.06 4.60 -1.98
N ILE A 159 -8.90 4.23 -2.94
CA ILE A 159 -8.89 2.89 -3.54
C ILE A 159 -7.54 2.58 -4.17
N GLY A 160 -6.98 3.53 -4.94
CA GLY A 160 -5.63 3.40 -5.49
C GLY A 160 -4.56 3.20 -4.39
N GLY A 161 -4.65 3.95 -3.30
CA GLY A 161 -3.77 3.81 -2.13
C GLY A 161 -3.89 2.47 -1.42
N LEU A 162 -5.12 1.92 -1.31
CA LEU A 162 -5.35 0.58 -0.75
C LEU A 162 -4.62 -0.50 -1.57
N PHE A 163 -4.76 -0.48 -2.90
CA PHE A 163 -4.07 -1.42 -3.78
C PHE A 163 -2.56 -1.23 -3.77
N ALA A 164 -2.09 0.02 -3.75
CA ALA A 164 -0.66 0.31 -3.68
C ALA A 164 -0.03 -0.18 -2.36
N GLY A 165 -0.75 -0.04 -1.23
CA GLY A 165 -0.32 -0.57 0.05
C GLY A 165 -0.24 -2.10 0.08
N ALA A 166 -1.23 -2.78 -0.50
CA ALA A 166 -1.21 -4.24 -0.66
C ALA A 166 -0.04 -4.71 -1.53
N ALA A 167 0.19 -4.04 -2.67
CA ALA A 167 1.31 -4.35 -3.56
C ALA A 167 2.67 -4.15 -2.87
N ALA A 168 2.84 -3.06 -2.12
CA ALA A 168 4.05 -2.80 -1.35
C ALA A 168 4.34 -3.88 -0.29
N CYS A 169 3.29 -4.44 0.34
CA CYS A 169 3.43 -5.56 1.27
C CYS A 169 3.94 -6.82 0.55
N VAL A 170 3.33 -7.16 -0.59
CA VAL A 170 3.72 -8.33 -1.39
C VAL A 170 5.17 -8.23 -1.86
N ASP A 171 5.60 -7.05 -2.31
CA ASP A 171 6.97 -6.80 -2.75
C ASP A 171 7.97 -6.92 -1.59
N ALA A 172 7.69 -6.28 -0.45
CA ALA A 172 8.59 -6.26 0.70
C ALA A 172 8.84 -7.66 1.29
N PHE A 173 7.78 -8.43 1.49
CA PHE A 173 7.88 -9.75 2.14
C PHE A 173 8.06 -10.91 1.14
N GLY A 174 7.96 -10.63 -0.16
CA GLY A 174 8.19 -11.59 -1.22
C GLY A 174 9.64 -11.64 -1.69
N MET A 175 10.32 -10.50 -1.78
CA MET A 175 11.63 -10.40 -2.41
C MET A 175 12.78 -10.24 -1.41
N TYR A 176 12.54 -9.62 -0.25
CA TYR A 176 13.63 -9.24 0.65
C TYR A 176 13.57 -10.00 1.98
N PRO A 177 14.68 -10.67 2.39
CA PRO A 177 14.76 -11.33 3.70
C PRO A 177 14.92 -10.30 4.85
N ARG A 178 15.30 -9.08 4.53
CA ARG A 178 15.43 -7.91 5.43
C ARG A 178 15.39 -6.61 4.62
N TYR A 179 15.09 -5.54 5.26
CA TYR A 179 15.04 -4.21 4.65
C TYR A 179 16.20 -3.33 5.09
#